data_2b523372a6f50843427d4fc1bfa13fa5
#
_entry.id   2b523372a6f50843427d4fc1bfa13fa5
#
_cell.length_a   1.000
_cell.length_b   1.000
_cell.length_c   1.000
_cell.angle_alpha   90.00
_cell.angle_beta   90.00
_cell.angle_gamma   90.00
#
_symmetry.space_group_name_H-M   'P 1'
#
loop_
_entity.id
_entity.type
_entity.pdbx_description
1 polymer ?
#
loop_
_entity_poly.entity_id
_entity_poly.type
_entity_poly.pdbx_seq_one_letter_code
_entity_poly.pdbx_strand_id
1 'polypeptide(L)'
;MANLEELRQRIDSTQDMQAIVRVMKTLSAVSITQYQNAARRLRAYQEVVDRSLHAAMMDRRIVIEGEPDPAQRTGLIVFGSDRGLCGRFNEIVVDRACRWLEGRTARVPILAIGERGAARLEAQNHPADNTFTQPGSVAGLSQNAEAILLEVDMWRAEKDIERVMAVFNVEAGRGRVEPHIEMLLPIDSEALHRIVGRAWPSNQIPVVDGPTEQVLSAFIRERLYTSLMRAGAESLAAEHATRLSAMQAAERNISDIVEELQGRFRHERQEAITNELMDIVAAYQSVLEK
;
A
#
# COMPACT_ATOMS: atom_id res chain seq x y z
N MET A 1 -11.27 -46.88 1.06
CA MET A 1 -12.31 -45.91 1.49
C MET A 1 -11.74 -44.66 2.19
N ALA A 2 -10.74 -44.80 3.09
CA ALA A 2 -10.11 -43.64 3.73
C ALA A 2 -9.48 -42.64 2.74
N ASN A 3 -8.89 -43.10 1.64
CA ASN A 3 -8.25 -42.25 0.63
C ASN A 3 -9.27 -41.43 -0.19
N LEU A 4 -10.44 -41.96 -0.49
CA LEU A 4 -11.52 -41.23 -1.20
C LEU A 4 -12.13 -40.13 -0.37
N GLU A 5 -12.32 -40.34 0.94
CA GLU A 5 -12.83 -39.33 1.85
C GLU A 5 -11.82 -38.16 2.03
N GLU A 6 -10.53 -38.50 2.14
CA GLU A 6 -9.47 -37.51 2.21
C GLU A 6 -9.40 -36.64 0.94
N LEU A 7 -9.51 -37.27 -0.24
CA LEU A 7 -9.53 -36.55 -1.52
C LEU A 7 -10.75 -35.62 -1.62
N ARG A 8 -11.90 -36.08 -1.16
CA ARG A 8 -13.13 -35.26 -1.13
C ARG A 8 -12.96 -34.04 -0.24
N GLN A 9 -12.44 -34.20 0.98
CA GLN A 9 -12.18 -33.10 1.91
C GLN A 9 -11.19 -32.10 1.33
N ARG A 10 -10.15 -32.56 0.61
CA ARG A 10 -9.19 -31.67 -0.08
C ARG A 10 -9.84 -30.90 -1.21
N ILE A 11 -10.73 -31.52 -2.00
CA ILE A 11 -11.48 -30.83 -3.05
C ILE A 11 -12.34 -29.75 -2.44
N ASP A 12 -13.13 -30.06 -1.40
CA ASP A 12 -14.03 -29.10 -0.75
C ASP A 12 -13.24 -27.91 -0.17
N SER A 13 -12.16 -28.16 0.58
CA SER A 13 -11.28 -27.12 1.13
C SER A 13 -10.64 -26.24 0.04
N THR A 14 -10.26 -26.83 -1.10
CA THR A 14 -9.66 -26.08 -2.21
C THR A 14 -10.70 -25.22 -2.92
N GLN A 15 -11.95 -25.68 -3.02
CA GLN A 15 -13.07 -24.90 -3.56
C GLN A 15 -13.45 -23.74 -2.64
N ASP A 16 -13.40 -23.93 -1.31
CA ASP A 16 -13.63 -22.85 -0.34
C ASP A 16 -12.56 -21.77 -0.49
N MET A 17 -11.28 -22.15 -0.63
CA MET A 17 -10.22 -21.19 -0.92
C MET A 17 -10.45 -20.45 -2.23
N GLN A 18 -10.96 -21.11 -3.27
CA GLN A 18 -11.30 -20.47 -4.54
C GLN A 18 -12.38 -19.40 -4.37
N ALA A 19 -13.40 -19.69 -3.55
CA ALA A 19 -14.46 -18.71 -3.26
C ALA A 19 -13.91 -17.46 -2.56
N ILE A 20 -13.04 -17.63 -1.56
CA ILE A 20 -12.36 -16.51 -0.86
C ILE A 20 -11.55 -15.67 -1.85
N VAL A 21 -10.73 -16.31 -2.69
CA VAL A 21 -9.90 -15.63 -3.69
C VAL A 21 -10.74 -14.81 -4.66
N ARG A 22 -11.89 -15.33 -5.13
CA ARG A 22 -12.82 -14.60 -5.99
C ARG A 22 -13.38 -13.33 -5.33
N VAL A 23 -13.77 -13.44 -4.05
CA VAL A 23 -14.26 -12.28 -3.30
C VAL A 23 -13.16 -11.24 -3.15
N MET A 24 -11.95 -11.65 -2.75
CA MET A 24 -10.82 -10.73 -2.60
C MET A 24 -10.43 -10.06 -3.93
N LYS A 25 -10.50 -10.79 -5.05
CA LYS A 25 -10.28 -10.26 -6.39
C LYS A 25 -11.28 -9.14 -6.72
N THR A 26 -12.57 -9.38 -6.48
CA THR A 26 -13.64 -8.41 -6.75
C THR A 26 -13.50 -7.17 -5.88
N LEU A 27 -13.27 -7.32 -4.58
CA LEU A 27 -13.07 -6.20 -3.66
C LEU A 27 -11.85 -5.37 -4.05
N SER A 28 -10.73 -6.03 -4.42
CA SER A 28 -9.54 -5.32 -4.85
C SER A 28 -9.78 -4.51 -6.13
N ALA A 29 -10.51 -5.04 -7.11
CA ALA A 29 -10.82 -4.32 -8.35
C ALA A 29 -11.65 -3.05 -8.10
N VAL A 30 -12.63 -3.10 -7.20
CA VAL A 30 -13.44 -1.93 -6.81
C VAL A 30 -12.57 -0.90 -6.07
N SER A 31 -11.77 -1.37 -5.10
CA SER A 31 -10.92 -0.50 -4.28
C SER A 31 -9.88 0.24 -5.10
N ILE A 32 -9.26 -0.39 -6.11
CA ILE A 32 -8.32 0.28 -7.02
C ILE A 32 -8.94 1.55 -7.60
N THR A 33 -10.14 1.42 -8.19
CA THR A 33 -10.81 2.56 -8.84
C THR A 33 -11.13 3.67 -7.85
N GLN A 34 -11.54 3.31 -6.63
CA GLN A 34 -11.86 4.29 -5.59
C GLN A 34 -10.61 5.08 -5.16
N TYR A 35 -9.51 4.39 -4.86
CA TYR A 35 -8.28 5.05 -4.41
C TYR A 35 -7.55 5.79 -5.54
N GLN A 36 -7.58 5.31 -6.78
CA GLN A 36 -7.08 6.05 -7.94
C GLN A 36 -7.84 7.35 -8.16
N ASN A 37 -9.17 7.33 -8.02
CA ASN A 37 -9.99 8.54 -8.13
C ASN A 37 -9.69 9.51 -6.98
N ALA A 38 -9.52 9.01 -5.75
CA ALA A 38 -9.11 9.83 -4.61
C ALA A 38 -7.74 10.47 -4.84
N ALA A 39 -6.74 9.70 -5.25
CA ALA A 39 -5.40 10.21 -5.55
C ALA A 39 -5.42 11.29 -6.64
N ARG A 40 -6.22 11.10 -7.70
CA ARG A 40 -6.36 12.10 -8.77
C ARG A 40 -6.99 13.40 -8.27
N ARG A 41 -8.02 13.33 -7.44
CA ARG A 41 -8.65 14.51 -6.84
C ARG A 41 -7.71 15.23 -5.88
N LEU A 42 -6.95 14.49 -5.09
CA LEU A 42 -5.95 15.05 -4.17
C LEU A 42 -4.80 15.75 -4.91
N ARG A 43 -4.36 15.21 -6.06
CA ARG A 43 -3.39 15.92 -6.91
C ARG A 43 -3.94 17.26 -7.42
N ALA A 44 -5.19 17.27 -7.88
CA ALA A 44 -5.84 18.49 -8.33
C ALA A 44 -5.99 19.51 -7.18
N TYR A 45 -6.33 19.04 -5.99
CA TYR A 45 -6.41 19.90 -4.80
C TYR A 45 -5.02 20.43 -4.39
N GLN A 46 -3.98 19.59 -4.44
CA GLN A 46 -2.61 20.03 -4.17
C GLN A 46 -2.16 21.14 -5.13
N GLU A 47 -2.59 21.10 -6.39
CA GLU A 47 -2.33 22.21 -7.32
C GLU A 47 -3.00 23.53 -6.88
N VAL A 48 -4.16 23.48 -6.26
CA VAL A 48 -4.82 24.66 -5.70
C VAL A 48 -4.04 25.18 -4.50
N VAL A 49 -3.62 24.30 -3.59
CA VAL A 49 -2.79 24.64 -2.42
C VAL A 49 -1.45 25.27 -2.87
N ASP A 50 -0.79 24.68 -3.87
CA ASP A 50 0.45 25.18 -4.44
C ASP A 50 0.26 26.58 -5.07
N ARG A 51 -0.87 26.84 -5.74
CA ARG A 51 -1.20 28.18 -6.26
C ARG A 51 -1.46 29.19 -5.14
N SER A 52 -2.13 28.77 -4.07
CA SER A 52 -2.37 29.62 -2.90
C SER A 52 -1.06 29.98 -2.19
N LEU A 53 -0.15 29.03 -2.07
CA LEU A 53 1.20 29.28 -1.56
C LEU A 53 1.97 30.24 -2.46
N HIS A 54 1.91 30.08 -3.79
CA HIS A 54 2.50 31.01 -4.76
C HIS A 54 1.92 32.44 -4.58
N ALA A 55 0.61 32.57 -4.46
CA ALA A 55 -0.05 33.87 -4.21
C ALA A 55 0.50 34.54 -2.95
N ALA A 56 0.59 33.78 -1.84
CA ALA A 56 1.14 34.28 -0.59
C ALA A 56 2.60 34.74 -0.70
N MET A 57 3.40 33.98 -1.45
CA MET A 57 4.82 34.31 -1.67
C MET A 57 4.98 35.56 -2.56
N MET A 58 4.15 35.72 -3.60
CA MET A 58 4.16 36.90 -4.47
C MET A 58 3.78 38.16 -3.69
N ASP A 59 2.69 38.12 -2.93
CA ASP A 59 2.19 39.24 -2.14
C ASP A 59 3.23 39.70 -1.11
N ARG A 60 3.94 38.78 -0.49
CA ARG A 60 4.92 39.03 0.58
C ARG A 60 6.35 39.20 0.10
N ARG A 61 6.61 39.08 -1.19
CA ARG A 61 7.96 39.14 -1.81
C ARG A 61 8.98 38.23 -1.11
N ILE A 62 8.56 36.99 -0.77
CA ILE A 62 9.40 36.05 -0.07
C ILE A 62 10.43 35.47 -1.06
N VAL A 63 11.69 35.56 -0.69
CA VAL A 63 12.80 34.97 -1.42
C VAL A 63 13.11 33.57 -0.85
N ILE A 64 13.26 32.61 -1.73
CA ILE A 64 13.67 31.25 -1.33
C ILE A 64 15.19 31.26 -1.18
N GLU A 65 15.69 31.17 0.04
CA GLU A 65 17.13 31.09 0.32
C GLU A 65 17.51 29.67 0.72
N GLY A 66 18.52 29.12 0.02
CA GLY A 66 19.27 27.93 0.41
C GLY A 66 18.62 26.57 0.11
N GLU A 67 19.47 25.57 -0.02
CA GLU A 67 19.07 24.16 0.00
C GLU A 67 18.92 23.68 1.45
N PRO A 68 18.02 22.72 1.71
CA PRO A 68 17.91 22.11 3.04
C PRO A 68 19.25 21.54 3.48
N ASP A 69 19.71 21.87 4.69
CA ASP A 69 20.96 21.35 5.25
C ASP A 69 20.96 19.82 5.23
N PRO A 70 21.93 19.17 4.58
CA PRO A 70 22.06 17.70 4.59
C PRO A 70 22.16 17.09 5.98
N ALA A 71 22.64 17.87 6.98
CA ALA A 71 22.78 17.45 8.37
C ALA A 71 21.48 17.48 9.16
N GLN A 72 20.37 18.00 8.60
CA GLN A 72 19.08 18.06 9.27
C GLN A 72 18.60 16.68 9.72
N ARG A 73 18.12 16.62 10.98
CA ARG A 73 17.52 15.41 11.53
C ARG A 73 16.27 15.04 10.74
N THR A 74 16.22 13.81 10.30
CA THR A 74 15.19 13.33 9.37
C THR A 74 14.32 12.26 10.02
N GLY A 75 13.00 12.35 9.84
CA GLY A 75 12.04 11.29 10.12
C GLY A 75 11.56 10.61 8.82
N LEU A 76 11.21 9.34 8.90
CA LEU A 76 10.77 8.53 7.77
C LEU A 76 9.37 7.97 8.00
N ILE A 77 8.47 8.19 7.06
CA ILE A 77 7.13 7.59 7.04
C ILE A 77 7.12 6.52 5.95
N VAL A 78 6.72 5.28 6.30
CA VAL A 78 6.69 4.15 5.36
C VAL A 78 5.26 3.62 5.26
N PHE A 79 4.70 3.67 4.05
CA PHE A 79 3.35 3.19 3.76
C PHE A 79 3.40 1.72 3.32
N GLY A 80 3.19 0.81 4.26
CA GLY A 80 3.02 -0.62 4.05
C GLY A 80 1.55 -1.04 3.99
N SER A 81 1.24 -2.31 4.29
CA SER A 81 -0.12 -2.85 4.36
C SER A 81 -0.42 -3.49 5.72
N ASP A 82 -1.70 -3.52 6.11
CA ASP A 82 -2.16 -4.28 7.28
C ASP A 82 -2.36 -5.75 6.96
N ARG A 83 -2.81 -6.05 5.73
CA ARG A 83 -3.18 -7.40 5.30
C ARG A 83 -2.17 -7.95 4.31
N GLY A 84 -1.98 -9.27 4.36
CA GLY A 84 -1.17 -9.99 3.39
C GLY A 84 -1.87 -10.18 2.04
N LEU A 85 -1.37 -11.16 1.28
CA LEU A 85 -1.89 -11.55 -0.03
C LEU A 85 -1.82 -10.44 -1.10
N CYS A 86 -0.93 -9.46 -0.89
CA CYS A 86 -0.64 -8.36 -1.81
C CYS A 86 0.70 -8.56 -2.57
N GLY A 87 1.09 -9.82 -2.83
CA GLY A 87 2.34 -10.15 -3.52
C GLY A 87 3.56 -9.55 -2.82
N ARG A 88 4.43 -8.90 -3.60
CA ARG A 88 5.68 -8.29 -3.10
C ARG A 88 5.54 -6.84 -2.65
N PHE A 89 4.33 -6.34 -2.43
CA PHE A 89 4.06 -4.93 -2.12
C PHE A 89 4.88 -4.40 -0.93
N ASN A 90 4.83 -5.11 0.23
CA ASN A 90 5.58 -4.72 1.43
C ASN A 90 7.10 -4.88 1.25
N GLU A 91 7.53 -5.89 0.49
CA GLU A 91 8.94 -6.11 0.18
C GLU A 91 9.52 -4.90 -0.56
N ILE A 92 8.85 -4.46 -1.63
CA ILE A 92 9.32 -3.38 -2.49
C ILE A 92 9.44 -2.05 -1.73
N VAL A 93 8.43 -1.68 -0.93
CA VAL A 93 8.45 -0.42 -0.18
C VAL A 93 9.48 -0.44 0.95
N VAL A 94 9.60 -1.54 1.68
CA VAL A 94 10.58 -1.69 2.77
C VAL A 94 12.01 -1.74 2.24
N ASP A 95 12.27 -2.47 1.16
CA ASP A 95 13.59 -2.50 0.52
C ASP A 95 14.01 -1.10 0.04
N ARG A 96 13.05 -0.27 -0.41
CA ARG A 96 13.33 1.13 -0.77
C ARG A 96 13.65 1.98 0.46
N ALA A 97 12.91 1.78 1.56
CA ALA A 97 13.16 2.46 2.82
C ALA A 97 14.53 2.08 3.40
N CYS A 98 14.86 0.80 3.45
CA CYS A 98 16.16 0.30 3.94
C CYS A 98 17.33 0.86 3.11
N ARG A 99 17.24 0.84 1.78
CA ARG A 99 18.28 1.44 0.92
C ARG A 99 18.45 2.94 1.15
N TRP A 100 17.37 3.64 1.51
CA TRP A 100 17.48 5.05 1.84
C TRP A 100 18.09 5.28 3.22
N LEU A 101 17.90 4.34 4.16
CA LEU A 101 18.50 4.36 5.50
C LEU A 101 19.99 3.98 5.50
N GLU A 102 20.46 3.22 4.49
CA GLU A 102 21.87 2.81 4.34
C GLU A 102 22.81 4.03 4.35
N GLY A 103 23.89 3.91 5.10
CA GLY A 103 24.92 4.96 5.23
C GLY A 103 24.56 6.12 6.15
N ARG A 104 23.37 6.11 6.78
CA ARG A 104 23.01 7.11 7.79
C ARG A 104 23.53 6.69 9.16
N THR A 105 24.33 7.56 9.77
CA THR A 105 24.93 7.30 11.10
C THR A 105 24.00 7.67 12.25
N ALA A 106 23.10 8.64 12.03
CA ALA A 106 22.12 9.06 13.02
C ALA A 106 20.88 8.17 12.98
N ARG A 107 20.31 7.87 14.15
CA ARG A 107 19.03 7.16 14.25
C ARG A 107 17.93 8.01 13.59
N VAL A 108 17.23 7.43 12.64
CA VAL A 108 16.07 8.01 11.96
C VAL A 108 14.81 7.45 12.63
N PRO A 109 13.95 8.27 13.23
CA PRO A 109 12.64 7.79 13.68
C PRO A 109 11.78 7.37 12.48
N ILE A 110 11.13 6.21 12.63
CA ILE A 110 10.32 5.59 11.58
C ILE A 110 8.87 5.48 12.05
N LEU A 111 7.95 6.04 11.28
CA LEU A 111 6.52 5.80 11.40
C LEU A 111 6.10 4.82 10.30
N ALA A 112 5.60 3.66 10.68
CA ALA A 112 5.03 2.70 9.73
C ALA A 112 3.50 2.87 9.64
N ILE A 113 2.98 2.85 8.43
CA ILE A 113 1.54 2.73 8.17
C ILE A 113 1.31 1.31 7.66
N GLY A 114 0.62 0.51 8.46
CA GLY A 114 0.35 -0.90 8.17
C GLY A 114 1.25 -1.88 8.92
N GLU A 115 0.63 -2.81 9.64
CA GLU A 115 1.30 -3.79 10.50
C GLU A 115 2.27 -4.72 9.75
N ARG A 116 1.92 -5.12 8.50
CA ARG A 116 2.79 -5.99 7.70
C ARG A 116 4.05 -5.27 7.21
N GLY A 117 3.92 -3.97 6.93
CA GLY A 117 5.06 -3.11 6.62
C GLY A 117 5.98 -2.96 7.83
N ALA A 118 5.42 -2.68 9.01
CA ALA A 118 6.15 -2.58 10.28
C ALA A 118 6.91 -3.87 10.63
N ALA A 119 6.23 -5.02 10.59
CA ALA A 119 6.86 -6.31 10.85
C ALA A 119 8.02 -6.62 9.88
N ARG A 120 7.90 -6.20 8.62
CA ARG A 120 8.98 -6.39 7.66
C ARG A 120 10.16 -5.43 7.88
N LEU A 121 9.91 -4.19 8.30
CA LEU A 121 10.96 -3.25 8.72
C LEU A 121 11.74 -3.80 9.92
N GLU A 122 11.04 -4.33 10.92
CA GLU A 122 11.65 -4.97 12.07
C GLU A 122 12.53 -6.17 11.66
N ALA A 123 12.06 -7.03 10.75
CA ALA A 123 12.82 -8.15 10.21
C ALA A 123 14.09 -7.72 9.44
N GLN A 124 14.17 -6.46 9.00
CA GLN A 124 15.34 -5.85 8.37
C GLN A 124 16.19 -5.02 9.35
N ASN A 125 15.99 -5.18 10.66
CA ASN A 125 16.67 -4.45 11.75
C ASN A 125 16.41 -2.93 11.74
N HIS A 126 15.27 -2.49 11.22
CA HIS A 126 14.79 -1.12 11.23
C HIS A 126 13.40 -1.04 11.88
N PRO A 127 13.24 -1.33 13.18
CA PRO A 127 11.94 -1.30 13.83
C PRO A 127 11.33 0.10 13.77
N ALA A 128 10.02 0.16 13.51
CA ALA A 128 9.28 1.41 13.57
C ALA A 128 9.15 1.90 15.02
N ASP A 129 9.30 3.21 15.23
CA ASP A 129 9.07 3.83 16.54
C ASP A 129 7.59 3.88 16.87
N ASN A 130 6.74 4.04 15.85
CA ASN A 130 5.28 3.98 15.96
C ASN A 130 4.67 3.31 14.72
N THR A 131 3.49 2.71 14.90
CA THR A 131 2.76 2.04 13.81
C THR A 131 1.30 2.45 13.83
N PHE A 132 0.79 2.91 12.70
CA PHE A 132 -0.62 3.21 12.48
C PHE A 132 -1.24 2.21 11.53
N THR A 133 -2.50 1.90 11.74
CA THR A 133 -3.28 1.07 10.82
C THR A 133 -3.61 1.84 9.53
N GLN A 134 -3.76 1.09 8.44
CA GLN A 134 -4.22 1.66 7.19
C GLN A 134 -5.69 2.10 7.26
N PRO A 135 -6.08 3.18 6.54
CA PRO A 135 -7.48 3.55 6.43
C PRO A 135 -8.28 2.50 5.65
N GLY A 136 -9.37 2.04 6.24
CA GLY A 136 -10.26 1.04 5.62
C GLY A 136 -11.14 1.59 4.49
N SER A 137 -11.14 2.91 4.26
CA SER A 137 -11.93 3.58 3.23
C SER A 137 -11.29 4.90 2.80
N VAL A 138 -11.75 5.47 1.68
CA VAL A 138 -11.31 6.80 1.22
C VAL A 138 -11.60 7.89 2.27
N ALA A 139 -12.72 7.80 2.99
CA ALA A 139 -13.03 8.73 4.07
C ALA A 139 -12.05 8.66 5.25
N GLY A 140 -11.49 7.47 5.51
CA GLY A 140 -10.50 7.28 6.57
C GLY A 140 -9.12 7.87 6.26
N LEU A 141 -8.83 8.24 5.00
CA LEU A 141 -7.57 8.87 4.62
C LEU A 141 -7.31 10.18 5.39
N SER A 142 -8.37 10.96 5.62
CA SER A 142 -8.31 12.22 6.34
C SER A 142 -7.88 12.01 7.80
N GLN A 143 -8.53 11.09 8.51
CA GLN A 143 -8.19 10.77 9.90
C GLN A 143 -6.77 10.20 10.04
N ASN A 144 -6.36 9.35 9.08
CA ASN A 144 -5.01 8.80 9.07
C ASN A 144 -3.96 9.90 8.84
N ALA A 145 -4.20 10.82 7.89
CA ALA A 145 -3.32 11.96 7.65
C ALA A 145 -3.22 12.91 8.85
N GLU A 146 -4.33 13.15 9.56
CA GLU A 146 -4.35 13.94 10.80
C GLU A 146 -3.49 13.27 11.90
N ALA A 147 -3.63 11.96 12.09
CA ALA A 147 -2.82 11.23 13.05
C ALA A 147 -1.32 11.29 12.71
N ILE A 148 -0.97 11.16 11.43
CA ILE A 148 0.41 11.29 10.96
C ILE A 148 0.93 12.72 11.20
N LEU A 149 0.12 13.75 10.94
CA LEU A 149 0.50 15.13 11.20
C LEU A 149 0.83 15.38 12.68
N LEU A 150 0.02 14.83 13.59
CA LEU A 150 0.29 14.93 15.03
C LEU A 150 1.61 14.26 15.40
N GLU A 151 1.92 13.10 14.85
CA GLU A 151 3.21 12.43 15.07
C GLU A 151 4.37 13.26 14.51
N VAL A 152 4.22 13.87 13.35
CA VAL A 152 5.23 14.78 12.77
C VAL A 152 5.43 16.01 13.65
N ASP A 153 4.36 16.60 14.18
CA ASP A 153 4.44 17.74 15.10
C ASP A 153 5.18 17.35 16.40
N MET A 154 4.93 16.14 16.95
CA MET A 154 5.69 15.61 18.10
C MET A 154 7.17 15.39 17.76
N TRP A 155 7.47 14.83 16.59
CA TRP A 155 8.87 14.67 16.15
C TRP A 155 9.60 15.99 16.07
N ARG A 156 8.94 17.05 15.59
CA ARG A 156 9.53 18.40 15.52
C ARG A 156 9.75 19.00 16.91
N ALA A 157 8.78 18.81 17.80
CA ALA A 157 8.85 19.41 19.16
C ALA A 157 9.84 18.69 20.09
N GLU A 158 9.92 17.35 20.01
CA GLU A 158 10.65 16.53 20.99
C GLU A 158 11.99 15.99 20.46
N LYS A 159 12.11 15.79 19.14
CA LYS A 159 13.26 15.13 18.52
C LYS A 159 14.03 16.06 17.57
N ASP A 160 13.65 17.34 17.47
CA ASP A 160 14.23 18.31 16.53
C ASP A 160 14.26 17.80 15.08
N ILE A 161 13.22 17.09 14.64
CA ILE A 161 13.12 16.60 13.27
C ILE A 161 12.68 17.74 12.37
N GLU A 162 13.55 18.15 11.47
CA GLU A 162 13.30 19.23 10.51
C GLU A 162 12.91 18.70 9.13
N ARG A 163 13.38 17.51 8.80
CA ARG A 163 13.10 16.86 7.50
C ARG A 163 12.19 15.65 7.69
N VAL A 164 11.17 15.54 6.86
CA VAL A 164 10.25 14.39 6.83
C VAL A 164 10.21 13.82 5.42
N MET A 165 10.54 12.54 5.33
CA MET A 165 10.49 11.78 4.08
C MET A 165 9.33 10.79 4.13
N ALA A 166 8.68 10.55 3.00
CA ALA A 166 7.69 9.48 2.83
C ALA A 166 8.16 8.48 1.78
N VAL A 167 7.99 7.19 2.09
CA VAL A 167 8.21 6.08 1.16
C VAL A 167 6.90 5.33 0.98
N PHE A 168 6.46 5.21 -0.25
CA PHE A 168 5.22 4.54 -0.62
C PHE A 168 5.33 3.93 -2.01
N ASN A 169 4.46 2.98 -2.33
CA ASN A 169 4.40 2.43 -3.67
C ASN A 169 3.38 3.17 -4.53
N VAL A 170 3.71 3.32 -5.80
CA VAL A 170 2.79 3.82 -6.83
C VAL A 170 2.55 2.74 -7.87
N GLU A 171 1.38 2.74 -8.47
CA GLU A 171 1.05 1.81 -9.55
C GLU A 171 1.76 2.19 -10.85
N ALA A 172 2.53 1.25 -11.40
CA ALA A 172 3.26 1.38 -12.67
C ALA A 172 2.54 0.69 -13.85
N GLY A 173 1.26 0.32 -13.66
CA GLY A 173 0.43 -0.37 -14.63
C GLY A 173 0.58 -1.90 -14.62
N ARG A 174 -0.48 -2.60 -15.04
CA ARG A 174 -0.56 -4.07 -15.12
C ARG A 174 -0.26 -4.79 -13.80
N GLY A 175 -0.66 -4.20 -12.66
CA GLY A 175 -0.40 -4.77 -11.33
C GLY A 175 1.06 -4.71 -10.87
N ARG A 176 1.93 -4.00 -11.60
CA ARG A 176 3.28 -3.68 -11.15
C ARG A 176 3.26 -2.43 -10.30
N VAL A 177 4.14 -2.39 -9.31
CA VAL A 177 4.31 -1.24 -8.43
C VAL A 177 5.77 -0.82 -8.42
N GLU A 178 5.98 0.48 -8.26
CA GLU A 178 7.30 1.08 -8.11
C GLU A 178 7.35 1.86 -6.80
N PRO A 179 8.44 1.73 -6.03
CA PRO A 179 8.60 2.46 -4.80
C PRO A 179 8.95 3.92 -5.10
N HIS A 180 8.22 4.83 -4.49
CA HIS A 180 8.47 6.26 -4.56
C HIS A 180 8.98 6.76 -3.22
N ILE A 181 9.91 7.73 -3.24
CA ILE A 181 10.36 8.44 -2.06
C ILE A 181 10.22 9.93 -2.32
N GLU A 182 9.66 10.65 -1.36
CA GLU A 182 9.34 12.05 -1.50
C GLU A 182 9.68 12.80 -0.21
N MET A 183 10.25 13.98 -0.33
CA MET A 183 10.44 14.89 0.79
C MET A 183 9.15 15.66 1.03
N LEU A 184 8.58 15.50 2.23
CA LEU A 184 7.36 16.17 2.65
C LEU A 184 7.66 17.51 3.33
N LEU A 185 8.72 17.54 4.16
CA LEU A 185 9.23 18.72 4.84
C LEU A 185 10.77 18.72 4.84
N PRO A 186 11.39 19.90 4.72
CA PRO A 186 10.80 21.16 4.24
C PRO A 186 10.27 20.98 2.82
N ILE A 187 9.53 21.96 2.31
CA ILE A 187 9.17 21.94 0.88
C ILE A 187 10.48 22.06 0.09
N ASP A 188 10.72 21.07 -0.78
CA ASP A 188 11.91 21.02 -1.62
C ASP A 188 12.08 22.31 -2.43
N SER A 189 13.30 22.87 -2.47
CA SER A 189 13.62 24.07 -3.21
C SER A 189 13.22 23.98 -4.68
N GLU A 190 13.42 22.82 -5.31
CA GLU A 190 12.99 22.56 -6.69
C GLU A 190 11.46 22.61 -6.82
N ALA A 191 10.72 22.05 -5.84
CA ALA A 191 9.26 22.12 -5.80
C ALA A 191 8.79 23.57 -5.61
N LEU A 192 9.43 24.35 -4.72
CA LEU A 192 9.15 25.76 -4.54
C LEU A 192 9.43 26.56 -5.80
N HIS A 193 10.58 26.36 -6.45
CA HIS A 193 10.89 27.02 -7.73
C HIS A 193 9.88 26.68 -8.82
N ARG A 194 9.39 25.43 -8.88
CA ARG A 194 8.32 25.03 -9.81
C ARG A 194 7.00 25.72 -9.50
N ILE A 195 6.67 25.92 -8.20
CA ILE A 195 5.46 26.60 -7.78
C ILE A 195 5.53 28.08 -8.16
N VAL A 196 6.63 28.76 -7.82
CA VAL A 196 6.80 30.21 -8.04
C VAL A 196 7.10 30.52 -9.52
N GLY A 197 7.77 29.65 -10.25
CA GLY A 197 8.07 29.81 -11.68
C GLY A 197 6.88 29.62 -12.63
N ARG A 198 5.72 29.19 -12.12
CA ARG A 198 4.50 29.11 -12.92
C ARG A 198 3.97 30.52 -13.20
N ALA A 199 3.65 30.79 -14.47
CA ALA A 199 2.99 32.04 -14.83
C ALA A 199 1.67 32.19 -14.07
N TRP A 200 1.47 33.35 -13.44
CA TRP A 200 0.21 33.64 -12.79
C TRP A 200 -0.90 33.83 -13.85
N PRO A 201 -2.08 33.18 -13.67
CA PRO A 201 -3.07 33.07 -14.74
C PRO A 201 -3.86 34.37 -15.03
N SER A 202 -3.59 35.45 -14.31
CA SER A 202 -4.28 36.71 -14.50
C SER A 202 -3.33 37.90 -14.36
N ASN A 203 -3.78 39.12 -14.82
CA ASN A 203 -3.04 40.37 -14.63
C ASN A 203 -3.27 40.99 -13.25
N GLN A 204 -4.06 40.35 -12.39
CA GLN A 204 -4.33 40.85 -11.03
C GLN A 204 -3.41 40.12 -10.06
N ILE A 205 -2.70 40.86 -9.23
CA ILE A 205 -1.91 40.31 -8.14
C ILE A 205 -2.88 39.87 -7.04
N PRO A 206 -2.77 38.62 -6.56
CA PRO A 206 -3.59 38.15 -5.46
C PRO A 206 -3.22 38.87 -4.17
N VAL A 207 -4.23 39.22 -3.39
CA VAL A 207 -4.06 39.81 -2.04
C VAL A 207 -4.36 38.70 -1.03
N VAL A 208 -3.45 38.51 -0.09
CA VAL A 208 -3.59 37.53 0.99
C VAL A 208 -3.65 38.27 2.31
N ASP A 209 -4.77 38.13 3.02
CA ASP A 209 -4.98 38.77 4.31
C ASP A 209 -4.36 37.95 5.46
N GLY A 210 -3.91 38.66 6.50
CA GLY A 210 -3.35 38.08 7.72
C GLY A 210 -1.83 38.22 7.86
N PRO A 211 -1.27 37.84 9.04
CA PRO A 211 0.17 37.83 9.29
C PRO A 211 0.90 36.82 8.40
N THR A 212 1.99 37.23 7.76
CA THR A 212 2.74 36.43 6.78
C THR A 212 3.11 35.03 7.28
N GLU A 213 3.66 34.97 8.50
CA GLU A 213 4.12 33.73 9.09
C GLU A 213 2.97 32.72 9.31
N GLN A 214 1.83 33.22 9.80
CA GLN A 214 0.64 32.39 10.03
C GLN A 214 0.05 31.86 8.71
N VAL A 215 -0.03 32.73 7.70
CA VAL A 215 -0.54 32.33 6.37
C VAL A 215 0.34 31.30 5.72
N LEU A 216 1.66 31.50 5.72
CA LEU A 216 2.59 30.54 5.14
C LEU A 216 2.59 29.20 5.90
N SER A 217 2.60 29.26 7.23
CA SER A 217 2.51 28.06 8.06
C SER A 217 1.24 27.26 7.78
N ALA A 218 0.10 27.94 7.60
CA ALA A 218 -1.16 27.30 7.25
C ALA A 218 -1.11 26.60 5.88
N PHE A 219 -0.55 27.25 4.84
CA PHE A 219 -0.42 26.63 3.51
C PHE A 219 0.60 25.51 3.49
N ILE A 220 1.70 25.59 4.23
CA ILE A 220 2.69 24.52 4.35
C ILE A 220 2.04 23.31 5.05
N ARG A 221 1.27 23.55 6.12
CA ARG A 221 0.54 22.50 6.84
C ARG A 221 -0.51 21.83 5.95
N GLU A 222 -1.28 22.61 5.20
CA GLU A 222 -2.28 22.11 4.27
C GLU A 222 -1.64 21.29 3.13
N ARG A 223 -0.50 21.76 2.63
CA ARG A 223 0.27 21.01 1.62
C ARG A 223 0.77 19.69 2.16
N LEU A 224 1.32 19.66 3.37
CA LEU A 224 1.76 18.44 4.04
C LEU A 224 0.59 17.48 4.22
N TYR A 225 -0.53 17.94 4.74
CA TYR A 225 -1.76 17.16 4.90
C TYR A 225 -2.22 16.52 3.59
N THR A 226 -2.31 17.33 2.54
CA THR A 226 -2.71 16.86 1.22
C THR A 226 -1.72 15.85 0.64
N SER A 227 -0.41 16.06 0.84
CA SER A 227 0.64 15.13 0.39
C SER A 227 0.56 13.78 1.12
N LEU A 228 0.27 13.78 2.42
CA LEU A 228 0.05 12.56 3.20
C LEU A 228 -1.18 11.77 2.73
N MET A 229 -2.30 12.46 2.52
CA MET A 229 -3.51 11.84 1.98
C MET A 229 -3.26 11.24 0.59
N ARG A 230 -2.54 11.96 -0.28
CA ARG A 230 -2.18 11.51 -1.63
C ARG A 230 -1.27 10.28 -1.57
N ALA A 231 -0.21 10.31 -0.77
CA ALA A 231 0.70 9.17 -0.60
C ALA A 231 -0.05 7.92 -0.09
N GLY A 232 -0.95 8.09 0.89
CA GLY A 232 -1.82 7.02 1.38
C GLY A 232 -2.76 6.46 0.30
N ALA A 233 -3.41 7.33 -0.49
CA ALA A 233 -4.30 6.92 -1.57
C ALA A 233 -3.56 6.19 -2.69
N GLU A 234 -2.38 6.69 -3.10
CA GLU A 234 -1.54 6.06 -4.12
C GLU A 234 -1.01 4.70 -3.65
N SER A 235 -0.57 4.62 -2.40
CA SER A 235 -0.12 3.37 -1.78
C SER A 235 -1.22 2.32 -1.72
N LEU A 236 -2.43 2.70 -1.29
CA LEU A 236 -3.59 1.80 -1.25
C LEU A 236 -4.03 1.35 -2.65
N ALA A 237 -4.02 2.24 -3.64
CA ALA A 237 -4.30 1.87 -5.03
C ALA A 237 -3.28 0.83 -5.53
N ALA A 238 -2.00 1.03 -5.26
CA ALA A 238 -0.91 0.13 -5.61
C ALA A 238 -1.01 -1.22 -4.88
N GLU A 239 -1.36 -1.22 -3.60
CA GLU A 239 -1.60 -2.44 -2.82
C GLU A 239 -2.71 -3.29 -3.41
N HIS A 240 -3.87 -2.67 -3.69
CA HIS A 240 -5.00 -3.37 -4.27
C HIS A 240 -4.72 -3.86 -5.70
N ALA A 241 -3.94 -3.12 -6.50
CA ALA A 241 -3.51 -3.56 -7.83
C ALA A 241 -2.61 -4.81 -7.75
N THR A 242 -1.67 -4.82 -6.81
CA THR A 242 -0.79 -5.98 -6.58
C THR A 242 -1.58 -7.17 -6.03
N ARG A 243 -2.51 -6.91 -5.10
CA ARG A 243 -3.42 -7.95 -4.57
C ARG A 243 -4.30 -8.54 -5.66
N LEU A 244 -4.88 -7.71 -6.53
CA LEU A 244 -5.66 -8.19 -7.67
C LEU A 244 -4.85 -9.13 -8.56
N SER A 245 -3.63 -8.77 -8.91
CA SER A 245 -2.72 -9.60 -9.70
C SER A 245 -2.40 -10.92 -9.01
N ALA A 246 -2.10 -10.88 -7.69
CA ALA A 246 -1.83 -12.07 -6.89
C ALA A 246 -3.05 -12.99 -6.81
N MET A 247 -4.26 -12.45 -6.62
CA MET A 247 -5.51 -13.22 -6.59
C MET A 247 -5.84 -13.83 -7.95
N GLN A 248 -5.57 -13.14 -9.05
CA GLN A 248 -5.74 -13.71 -10.40
C GLN A 248 -4.80 -14.89 -10.67
N ALA A 249 -3.56 -14.82 -10.19
CA ALA A 249 -2.62 -15.94 -10.27
C ALA A 249 -3.06 -17.09 -9.38
N ALA A 250 -3.46 -16.82 -8.14
CA ALA A 250 -3.96 -17.82 -7.20
C ALA A 250 -5.22 -18.53 -7.73
N GLU A 251 -6.17 -17.80 -8.32
CA GLU A 251 -7.40 -18.38 -8.88
C GLU A 251 -7.09 -19.40 -9.99
N ARG A 252 -6.14 -19.09 -10.88
CA ARG A 252 -5.70 -20.05 -11.93
C ARG A 252 -5.09 -21.29 -11.31
N ASN A 253 -4.12 -21.13 -10.41
CA ASN A 253 -3.46 -22.27 -9.76
C ASN A 253 -4.45 -23.15 -8.98
N ILE A 254 -5.41 -22.53 -8.26
CA ILE A 254 -6.43 -23.28 -7.54
C ILE A 254 -7.33 -24.06 -8.51
N SER A 255 -7.70 -23.47 -9.64
CA SER A 255 -8.51 -24.16 -10.65
C SER A 255 -7.80 -25.41 -11.19
N ASP A 256 -6.50 -25.30 -11.47
CA ASP A 256 -5.68 -26.42 -11.94
C ASP A 256 -5.59 -27.54 -10.86
N ILE A 257 -5.40 -27.17 -9.60
CA ILE A 257 -5.38 -28.11 -8.48
C ILE A 257 -6.74 -28.82 -8.30
N VAL A 258 -7.84 -28.09 -8.40
CA VAL A 258 -9.20 -28.68 -8.29
C VAL A 258 -9.43 -29.68 -9.41
N GLU A 259 -9.04 -29.37 -10.64
CA GLU A 259 -9.18 -30.27 -11.79
C GLU A 259 -8.36 -31.56 -11.60
N GLU A 260 -7.12 -31.43 -11.14
CA GLU A 260 -6.24 -32.57 -10.84
C GLU A 260 -6.83 -33.44 -9.73
N LEU A 261 -7.27 -32.86 -8.60
CA LEU A 261 -7.86 -33.59 -7.49
C LEU A 261 -9.14 -34.33 -7.89
N GLN A 262 -9.98 -33.70 -8.70
CA GLN A 262 -11.19 -34.32 -9.24
C GLN A 262 -10.86 -35.48 -10.19
N GLY A 263 -9.80 -35.35 -10.98
CA GLY A 263 -9.30 -36.43 -11.83
C GLY A 263 -8.88 -37.64 -11.01
N ARG A 264 -8.06 -37.41 -9.98
CA ARG A 264 -7.62 -38.46 -9.03
C ARG A 264 -8.81 -39.12 -8.31
N PHE A 265 -9.75 -38.30 -7.84
CA PHE A 265 -10.96 -38.82 -7.16
C PHE A 265 -11.78 -39.78 -8.06
N ARG A 266 -11.96 -39.41 -9.35
CA ARG A 266 -12.67 -40.26 -10.31
C ARG A 266 -11.93 -41.60 -10.54
N HIS A 267 -10.61 -41.53 -10.65
CA HIS A 267 -9.78 -42.72 -10.86
C HIS A 267 -9.84 -43.67 -9.66
N GLU A 268 -9.57 -43.18 -8.46
CA GLU A 268 -9.62 -43.94 -7.22
C GLU A 268 -11.02 -44.56 -6.96
N ARG A 269 -12.06 -43.80 -7.25
CA ARG A 269 -13.44 -44.26 -7.14
C ARG A 269 -13.71 -45.41 -8.11
N GLN A 270 -13.23 -45.31 -9.36
CA GLN A 270 -13.38 -46.38 -10.36
C GLN A 270 -12.62 -47.63 -9.96
N GLU A 271 -11.40 -47.49 -9.44
CA GLU A 271 -10.63 -48.62 -8.90
C GLU A 271 -11.33 -49.27 -7.72
N ALA A 272 -11.86 -48.51 -6.79
CA ALA A 272 -12.60 -49.04 -5.64
C ALA A 272 -13.83 -49.87 -6.09
N ILE A 273 -14.60 -49.33 -7.04
CA ILE A 273 -15.76 -50.06 -7.61
C ILE A 273 -15.32 -51.37 -8.32
N THR A 274 -14.22 -51.30 -9.08
CA THR A 274 -13.69 -52.49 -9.78
C THR A 274 -13.23 -53.54 -8.78
N ASN A 275 -12.54 -53.19 -7.72
CA ASN A 275 -12.10 -54.08 -6.67
C ASN A 275 -13.29 -54.71 -5.94
N GLU A 276 -14.32 -53.96 -5.57
CA GLU A 276 -15.56 -54.48 -4.99
C GLU A 276 -16.24 -55.50 -5.91
N LEU A 277 -16.33 -55.20 -7.23
CA LEU A 277 -16.87 -56.15 -8.20
C LEU A 277 -16.03 -57.43 -8.30
N MET A 278 -14.70 -57.30 -8.31
CA MET A 278 -13.82 -58.51 -8.36
C MET A 278 -13.95 -59.34 -7.09
N ASP A 279 -14.08 -58.70 -5.92
CA ASP A 279 -14.30 -59.44 -4.65
C ASP A 279 -15.65 -60.20 -4.67
N ILE A 280 -16.71 -59.60 -5.21
CA ILE A 280 -18.02 -60.28 -5.38
C ILE A 280 -17.89 -61.46 -6.34
N VAL A 281 -17.20 -61.30 -7.48
CA VAL A 281 -17.02 -62.36 -8.46
C VAL A 281 -16.20 -63.53 -7.85
N ALA A 282 -15.12 -63.21 -7.13
CA ALA A 282 -14.30 -64.23 -6.46
C ALA A 282 -15.08 -64.98 -5.37
N ALA A 283 -15.89 -64.26 -4.59
CA ALA A 283 -16.78 -64.89 -3.60
C ALA A 283 -17.80 -65.85 -4.25
N TYR A 284 -18.41 -65.42 -5.38
CA TYR A 284 -19.38 -66.22 -6.12
C TYR A 284 -18.72 -67.50 -6.71
N GLN A 285 -17.53 -67.40 -7.28
CA GLN A 285 -16.79 -68.57 -7.79
C GLN A 285 -16.44 -69.53 -6.69
N SER A 286 -16.03 -69.08 -5.50
CA SER A 286 -15.71 -69.98 -4.35
C SER A 286 -16.93 -70.72 -3.81
N VAL A 287 -18.15 -70.22 -4.06
CA VAL A 287 -19.39 -70.95 -3.69
C VAL A 287 -19.79 -71.99 -4.73
N LEU A 288 -19.45 -71.78 -6.01
CA LEU A 288 -19.74 -72.74 -7.07
C LEU A 288 -18.79 -73.97 -7.11
N GLU A 289 -17.59 -73.81 -6.51
CA GLU A 289 -16.59 -74.91 -6.41
C GLU A 289 -16.78 -75.80 -5.17
N LYS A 290 -17.75 -75.56 -4.33
CA LYS A 290 -18.17 -76.41 -3.20
C LYS A 290 -19.46 -77.13 -3.53
#